data_81f326c4ef909f6c42fe7b29e96e1644
#
_entry.id   81f326c4ef909f6c42fe7b29e96e1644
#
_cell.length_a   1.000
_cell.length_b   1.000
_cell.length_c   1.000
_cell.angle_alpha   90.00
_cell.angle_beta   90.00
_cell.angle_gamma   90.00
#
_symmetry.space_group_name_H-M   'P 1'
#
loop_
_entity.id
_entity.type
_entity.pdbx_description
1 polymer ?
#
loop_
_entity_poly.entity_id
_entity_poly.type
_entity_poly.pdbx_seq_one_letter_code
_entity_poly.pdbx_strand_id
1 'polypeptide(L)'
;MSTPYILVLYYSRYGAVAKMAQLIARGIESIDGIEARIRTVPAVSPVVEASEPEVPSDGAVYCTEEEFSECSGLALGSPTRFGNMAGAMKHFLDSTGAQWMSGSMIGKPAGVFTSTASLHGGQESTLLSMQIPLMHHGMLITGIPYSEAHLSSTTSGGTPYGPSHLAGSEG
;
A
#
# COMPACT_ATOMS: atom_id res chain seq x y z
N MET A 1 21.49 16.73 -2.76
CA MET A 1 20.09 16.39 -3.05
C MET A 1 19.85 15.01 -2.45
N SER A 2 18.75 14.82 -1.74
CA SER A 2 18.36 13.49 -1.23
C SER A 2 18.01 12.58 -2.41
N THR A 3 18.37 11.30 -2.32
CA THR A 3 17.98 10.29 -3.32
C THR A 3 16.45 10.23 -3.41
N PRO A 4 15.85 10.25 -4.62
CA PRO A 4 14.42 10.08 -4.78
C PRO A 4 14.00 8.68 -4.26
N TYR A 5 12.83 8.57 -3.69
CA TYR A 5 12.38 7.31 -3.14
C TYR A 5 10.91 7.01 -3.48
N ILE A 6 10.61 5.73 -3.56
CA ILE A 6 9.25 5.22 -3.59
C ILE A 6 8.86 4.83 -2.17
N LEU A 7 7.77 5.39 -1.68
CA LEU A 7 7.20 5.01 -0.41
C LEU A 7 6.37 3.72 -0.57
N VAL A 8 6.74 2.67 0.16
CA VAL A 8 5.99 1.41 0.26
C VAL A 8 5.20 1.47 1.56
N LEU A 9 3.97 1.99 1.50
CA LEU A 9 3.11 2.19 2.65
C LEU A 9 2.10 1.05 2.75
N TYR A 10 2.05 0.37 3.90
CA TYR A 10 1.17 -0.77 4.08
C TYR A 10 0.53 -0.82 5.48
N TYR A 11 -0.57 -1.56 5.59
CA TYR A 11 -1.09 -2.11 6.83
C TYR A 11 -1.13 -3.64 6.71
N SER A 12 -0.72 -4.35 7.75
CA SER A 12 -0.75 -5.83 7.76
C SER A 12 -1.15 -6.32 9.14
N ARG A 13 -2.08 -7.27 9.22
CA ARG A 13 -2.50 -7.88 10.50
C ARG A 13 -1.79 -9.21 10.76
N TYR A 14 -1.65 -10.04 9.73
CA TYR A 14 -1.13 -11.41 9.84
C TYR A 14 0.18 -11.62 9.06
N GLY A 15 0.80 -10.55 8.60
CA GLY A 15 2.12 -10.58 7.97
C GLY A 15 2.13 -10.72 6.45
N ALA A 16 1.06 -11.20 5.79
CA ALA A 16 1.07 -11.42 4.34
C ALA A 16 1.34 -10.14 3.55
N VAL A 17 0.64 -9.04 3.85
CA VAL A 17 0.88 -7.74 3.18
C VAL A 17 2.28 -7.20 3.51
N ALA A 18 2.80 -7.42 4.72
CA ALA A 18 4.16 -7.03 5.07
C ALA A 18 5.22 -7.77 4.23
N LYS A 19 5.03 -9.07 3.99
CA LYS A 19 5.91 -9.84 3.08
C LYS A 19 5.85 -9.31 1.65
N MET A 20 4.67 -8.97 1.14
CA MET A 20 4.52 -8.35 -0.18
C MET A 20 5.24 -7.01 -0.25
N ALA A 21 5.10 -6.16 0.78
CA ALA A 21 5.80 -4.87 0.86
C ALA A 21 7.32 -5.03 0.75
N GLN A 22 7.90 -6.05 1.41
CA GLN A 22 9.33 -6.36 1.30
C GLN A 22 9.74 -6.79 -0.12
N LEU A 23 8.90 -7.59 -0.80
CA LEU A 23 9.17 -8.00 -2.19
C LEU A 23 9.09 -6.81 -3.15
N ILE A 24 8.10 -5.94 -2.96
CA ILE A 24 7.96 -4.69 -3.74
C ILE A 24 9.18 -3.79 -3.53
N ALA A 25 9.63 -3.62 -2.27
CA ALA A 25 10.81 -2.84 -1.97
C ALA A 25 12.07 -3.38 -2.68
N ARG A 26 12.27 -4.70 -2.70
CA ARG A 26 13.38 -5.32 -3.46
C ARG A 26 13.29 -5.04 -4.96
N GLY A 27 12.08 -5.05 -5.52
CA GLY A 27 11.87 -4.69 -6.93
C GLY A 27 12.23 -3.23 -7.21
N ILE A 28 11.85 -2.30 -6.33
CA ILE A 28 12.21 -0.88 -6.45
C ILE A 28 13.73 -0.71 -6.37
N GLU A 29 14.39 -1.34 -5.41
CA GLU A 29 15.84 -1.26 -5.19
C GLU A 29 16.67 -1.93 -6.28
N SER A 30 16.05 -2.71 -7.17
CA SER A 30 16.74 -3.24 -8.36
C SER A 30 16.97 -2.19 -9.46
N ILE A 31 16.40 -1.00 -9.30
CA ILE A 31 16.56 0.12 -10.23
C ILE A 31 17.55 1.13 -9.65
N ASP A 32 18.62 1.43 -10.39
CA ASP A 32 19.62 2.38 -9.95
C ASP A 32 19.07 3.79 -9.74
N GLY A 33 19.51 4.44 -8.67
CA GLY A 33 19.19 5.85 -8.40
C GLY A 33 17.87 6.11 -7.69
N ILE A 34 17.15 5.07 -7.25
CA ILE A 34 15.94 5.20 -6.45
C ILE A 34 16.00 4.31 -5.21
N GLU A 35 15.43 4.75 -4.10
CA GLU A 35 15.33 4.00 -2.84
C GLU A 35 13.91 3.51 -2.60
N ALA A 36 13.74 2.41 -1.86
CA ALA A 36 12.48 2.00 -1.28
C ALA A 36 12.42 2.42 0.20
N ARG A 37 11.35 3.10 0.61
CA ARG A 37 11.08 3.36 2.04
C ARG A 37 9.84 2.61 2.46
N ILE A 38 10.02 1.61 3.31
CA ILE A 38 8.92 0.80 3.83
C ILE A 38 8.39 1.48 5.09
N ARG A 39 7.06 1.75 5.15
CA ARG A 39 6.37 2.34 6.30
C ARG A 39 5.06 1.63 6.55
N THR A 40 4.59 1.68 7.77
CA THR A 40 3.26 1.18 8.14
C THR A 40 2.39 2.28 8.74
N VAL A 41 1.13 1.95 9.01
CA VAL A 41 0.19 2.82 9.72
C VAL A 41 -0.24 2.15 11.02
N PRO A 42 -0.56 2.92 12.09
CA PRO A 42 -1.04 2.35 13.34
C PRO A 42 -2.40 1.65 13.17
N ALA A 43 -2.66 0.68 14.00
CA ALA A 43 -3.98 0.07 14.11
C ALA A 43 -4.99 1.10 14.67
N VAL A 44 -6.25 0.97 14.25
CA VAL A 44 -7.34 1.80 14.81
C VAL A 44 -7.90 1.10 16.03
N SER A 45 -7.94 1.82 17.16
CA SER A 45 -8.53 1.34 18.40
C SER A 45 -10.07 1.48 18.40
N PRO A 46 -10.83 0.55 19.05
CA PRO A 46 -12.24 0.72 19.29
C PRO A 46 -12.55 1.76 20.41
N VAL A 47 -11.56 2.21 21.15
CA VAL A 47 -11.68 3.27 22.15
C VAL A 47 -11.12 4.59 21.61
N VAL A 48 -11.70 5.72 22.02
CA VAL A 48 -11.30 7.06 21.56
C VAL A 48 -10.10 7.57 22.37
N GLU A 49 -9.04 6.75 22.43
CA GLU A 49 -7.80 7.09 23.12
C GLU A 49 -6.62 6.58 22.27
N ALA A 50 -5.48 7.25 22.35
CA ALA A 50 -4.26 6.77 21.72
C ALA A 50 -3.81 5.47 22.43
N SER A 51 -3.98 4.34 21.75
CA SER A 51 -3.71 3.00 22.28
C SER A 51 -2.46 2.36 21.69
N GLU A 52 -1.92 2.91 20.61
CA GLU A 52 -0.72 2.42 19.98
C GLU A 52 0.51 3.25 20.45
N PRO A 53 1.67 2.62 20.64
CA PRO A 53 2.90 3.35 20.98
C PRO A 53 3.30 4.27 19.84
N GLU A 54 4.07 5.33 20.15
CA GLU A 54 4.62 6.26 19.14
C GLU A 54 5.54 5.58 18.13
N VAL A 55 6.16 4.47 18.52
CA VAL A 55 7.02 3.64 17.66
C VAL A 55 6.48 2.23 17.69
N PRO A 56 6.32 1.55 16.50
CA PRO A 56 5.89 0.16 16.48
C PRO A 56 6.85 -0.72 17.28
N SER A 57 6.30 -1.69 18.01
CA SER A 57 7.10 -2.68 18.75
C SER A 57 7.80 -3.67 17.81
N ASP A 58 7.30 -3.83 16.59
CA ASP A 58 7.83 -4.73 15.56
C ASP A 58 7.47 -4.21 14.15
N GLY A 59 8.26 -4.57 13.15
CA GLY A 59 8.04 -4.20 11.76
C GLY A 59 8.61 -2.84 11.37
N ALA A 60 8.01 -2.22 10.35
CA ALA A 60 8.41 -0.91 9.85
C ALA A 60 7.93 0.21 10.76
N VAL A 61 8.67 1.31 10.83
CA VAL A 61 8.24 2.53 11.52
C VAL A 61 7.01 3.14 10.87
N TYR A 62 6.26 3.93 11.63
CA TYR A 62 5.09 4.62 11.09
C TYR A 62 5.50 5.66 10.05
N CYS A 63 4.64 5.82 9.04
CA CYS A 63 4.79 6.84 8.03
C CYS A 63 4.52 8.23 8.63
N THR A 64 5.40 9.18 8.36
CA THR A 64 5.14 10.59 8.67
C THR A 64 4.44 11.29 7.52
N GLU A 65 3.79 12.42 7.79
CA GLU A 65 3.18 13.27 6.77
C GLU A 65 4.22 13.82 5.79
N GLU A 66 5.43 14.10 6.26
CA GLU A 66 6.56 14.54 5.47
C GLU A 66 6.99 13.45 4.47
N GLU A 67 7.20 12.23 4.93
CA GLU A 67 7.58 11.09 4.07
C GLU A 67 6.53 10.81 3.00
N PHE A 68 5.23 10.93 3.35
CA PHE A 68 4.15 10.82 2.38
C PHE A 68 4.21 11.93 1.34
N SER A 69 4.42 13.19 1.76
CA SER A 69 4.47 14.35 0.87
C SER A 69 5.70 14.37 -0.03
N GLU A 70 6.85 13.92 0.44
CA GLU A 70 8.15 14.04 -0.24
C GLU A 70 8.49 12.85 -1.13
N CYS A 71 7.76 11.74 -1.03
CA CYS A 71 8.01 10.56 -1.87
C CYS A 71 7.89 10.92 -3.36
N SER A 72 8.67 10.24 -4.19
CA SER A 72 8.60 10.38 -5.66
C SER A 72 7.54 9.49 -6.31
N GLY A 73 6.95 8.59 -5.55
CA GLY A 73 5.88 7.67 -5.93
C GLY A 73 5.44 6.83 -4.74
N LEU A 74 4.34 6.12 -4.87
CA LEU A 74 3.69 5.39 -3.79
C LEU A 74 3.32 3.97 -4.21
N ALA A 75 3.67 2.98 -3.38
CA ALA A 75 3.07 1.66 -3.40
C ALA A 75 2.22 1.48 -2.13
N LEU A 76 0.90 1.40 -2.27
CA LEU A 76 -0.04 1.35 -1.15
C LEU A 76 -0.59 -0.06 -0.96
N GLY A 77 -0.43 -0.63 0.23
CA GLY A 77 -0.83 -2.00 0.53
C GLY A 77 -1.76 -2.14 1.73
N SER A 78 -2.79 -2.95 1.57
CA SER A 78 -3.74 -3.28 2.64
C SER A 78 -4.29 -4.70 2.49
N PRO A 79 -4.55 -5.43 3.58
CA PRO A 79 -5.39 -6.63 3.50
C PRO A 79 -6.82 -6.24 3.15
N THR A 80 -7.56 -7.20 2.57
CA THR A 80 -9.01 -6.99 2.37
C THR A 80 -9.76 -6.94 3.69
N ARG A 81 -10.76 -6.08 3.75
CA ARG A 81 -11.81 -6.06 4.77
C ARG A 81 -13.15 -5.83 4.06
N PHE A 82 -13.89 -6.95 3.87
CA PHE A 82 -15.16 -6.92 3.14
C PHE A 82 -15.07 -6.29 1.75
N GLY A 83 -14.00 -6.61 0.99
CA GLY A 83 -13.76 -6.08 -0.35
C GLY A 83 -13.23 -4.64 -0.39
N ASN A 84 -12.79 -4.10 0.74
CA ASN A 84 -12.24 -2.76 0.87
C ASN A 84 -10.89 -2.81 1.63
N MET A 85 -10.15 -1.70 1.65
CA MET A 85 -8.96 -1.56 2.47
C MET A 85 -9.30 -1.62 3.97
N ALA A 86 -8.32 -1.97 4.80
CA ALA A 86 -8.47 -1.95 6.26
C ALA A 86 -8.71 -0.53 6.78
N GLY A 87 -9.51 -0.41 7.85
CA GLY A 87 -9.84 0.86 8.49
C GLY A 87 -8.61 1.67 8.91
N ALA A 88 -7.54 1.01 9.34
CA ALA A 88 -6.27 1.68 9.68
C ALA A 88 -5.66 2.42 8.47
N MET A 89 -5.65 1.80 7.28
CA MET A 89 -5.16 2.46 6.06
C MET A 89 -6.09 3.59 5.62
N LYS A 90 -7.41 3.39 5.71
CA LYS A 90 -8.38 4.46 5.39
C LYS A 90 -8.25 5.63 6.36
N HIS A 91 -8.05 5.37 7.66
CA HIS A 91 -7.84 6.40 8.67
C HIS A 91 -6.59 7.25 8.37
N PHE A 92 -5.47 6.59 7.99
CA PHE A 92 -4.28 7.30 7.54
C PHE A 92 -4.58 8.20 6.33
N LEU A 93 -5.25 7.67 5.29
CA LEU A 93 -5.61 8.47 4.12
C LEU A 93 -6.54 9.64 4.47
N ASP A 94 -7.45 9.46 5.43
CA ASP A 94 -8.34 10.53 5.90
C ASP A 94 -7.58 11.67 6.60
N SER A 95 -6.41 11.40 7.18
CA SER A 95 -5.56 12.42 7.80
C SER A 95 -4.74 13.24 6.80
N THR A 96 -4.63 12.81 5.52
CA THR A 96 -3.80 13.47 4.50
C THR A 96 -4.47 14.67 3.81
N GLY A 97 -5.46 15.31 4.45
CA GLY A 97 -6.18 16.46 3.88
C GLY A 97 -5.29 17.66 3.55
N ALA A 98 -4.27 17.93 4.37
CA ALA A 98 -3.32 19.03 4.11
C ALA A 98 -2.46 18.76 2.86
N GLN A 99 -2.04 17.51 2.66
CA GLN A 99 -1.27 17.06 1.48
C GLN A 99 -2.12 17.13 0.20
N TRP A 100 -3.40 16.79 0.30
CA TRP A 100 -4.34 16.96 -0.79
C TRP A 100 -4.52 18.43 -1.16
N MET A 101 -4.74 19.31 -0.17
CA MET A 101 -4.90 20.76 -0.40
C MET A 101 -3.66 21.41 -1.01
N SER A 102 -2.46 20.98 -0.60
CA SER A 102 -1.19 21.49 -1.16
C SER A 102 -0.86 20.93 -2.54
N GLY A 103 -1.53 19.84 -2.96
CA GLY A 103 -1.25 19.17 -4.22
C GLY A 103 0.08 18.42 -4.25
N SER A 104 0.67 18.08 -3.08
CA SER A 104 2.00 17.48 -2.98
C SER A 104 2.15 16.15 -3.70
N MET A 105 1.04 15.43 -3.94
CA MET A 105 1.02 14.13 -4.61
C MET A 105 0.67 14.19 -6.10
N ILE A 106 0.31 15.36 -6.64
CA ILE A 106 -0.12 15.50 -8.03
C ILE A 106 0.98 15.02 -8.99
N GLY A 107 0.59 14.15 -9.93
CA GLY A 107 1.46 13.64 -10.99
C GLY A 107 2.45 12.57 -10.57
N LYS A 108 2.53 12.20 -9.29
CA LYS A 108 3.38 11.10 -8.82
C LYS A 108 2.76 9.74 -9.17
N PRO A 109 3.56 8.75 -9.60
CA PRO A 109 3.06 7.41 -9.87
C PRO A 109 2.61 6.69 -8.60
N ALA A 110 1.52 5.92 -8.70
CA ALA A 110 1.03 5.10 -7.60
C ALA A 110 0.57 3.72 -8.07
N GLY A 111 0.98 2.68 -7.35
CA GLY A 111 0.49 1.32 -7.46
C GLY A 111 -0.13 0.85 -6.15
N VAL A 112 -0.98 -0.17 -6.22
CA VAL A 112 -1.66 -0.73 -5.04
C VAL A 112 -1.47 -2.24 -4.98
N PHE A 113 -1.46 -2.84 -3.77
CA PHE A 113 -1.31 -4.27 -3.59
C PHE A 113 -2.14 -4.78 -2.39
N THR A 114 -2.57 -6.05 -2.45
CA THR A 114 -3.43 -6.64 -1.42
C THR A 114 -3.13 -8.11 -1.16
N SER A 115 -3.60 -8.61 -0.03
CA SER A 115 -3.68 -10.04 0.28
C SER A 115 -5.07 -10.40 0.80
N THR A 116 -5.58 -11.57 0.38
CA THR A 116 -6.91 -12.07 0.73
C THR A 116 -6.83 -13.54 1.16
N ALA A 117 -7.80 -14.01 1.95
CA ALA A 117 -7.87 -15.40 2.36
C ALA A 117 -8.38 -16.34 1.24
N SER A 118 -9.06 -15.83 0.20
CA SER A 118 -9.57 -16.60 -0.93
C SER A 118 -9.43 -15.83 -2.24
N LEU A 119 -9.36 -16.55 -3.38
CA LEU A 119 -9.20 -15.94 -4.71
C LEU A 119 -10.28 -14.92 -5.03
N HIS A 120 -11.52 -15.21 -4.69
CA HIS A 120 -12.67 -14.33 -4.95
C HIS A 120 -13.11 -13.54 -3.70
N GLY A 121 -12.23 -13.43 -2.70
CA GLY A 121 -12.49 -12.71 -1.44
C GLY A 121 -12.29 -11.20 -1.50
N GLY A 122 -12.38 -10.60 -2.68
CA GLY A 122 -12.30 -9.15 -2.87
C GLY A 122 -10.93 -8.63 -3.23
N GLN A 123 -10.11 -9.39 -3.98
CA GLN A 123 -8.80 -8.92 -4.46
C GLN A 123 -8.94 -7.64 -5.29
N GLU A 124 -9.73 -7.69 -6.36
CA GLU A 124 -9.93 -6.57 -7.28
C GLU A 124 -10.61 -5.38 -6.61
N SER A 125 -11.69 -5.64 -5.85
CA SER A 125 -12.44 -4.57 -5.20
C SER A 125 -11.60 -3.83 -4.14
N THR A 126 -10.73 -4.53 -3.41
CA THR A 126 -9.81 -3.92 -2.45
C THR A 126 -8.77 -3.05 -3.16
N LEU A 127 -8.18 -3.54 -4.26
CA LEU A 127 -7.24 -2.75 -5.07
C LEU A 127 -7.92 -1.48 -5.62
N LEU A 128 -9.10 -1.63 -6.23
CA LEU A 128 -9.85 -0.49 -6.77
C LEU A 128 -10.25 0.51 -5.68
N SER A 129 -10.61 0.03 -4.47
CA SER A 129 -10.95 0.91 -3.35
C SER A 129 -9.76 1.78 -2.89
N MET A 130 -8.53 1.27 -3.01
CA MET A 130 -7.31 2.03 -2.71
C MET A 130 -6.95 3.02 -3.83
N GLN A 131 -7.22 2.70 -5.09
CA GLN A 131 -6.92 3.60 -6.21
C GLN A 131 -7.77 4.88 -6.18
N ILE A 132 -9.02 4.81 -5.74
CA ILE A 132 -9.93 5.97 -5.73
C ILE A 132 -9.36 7.15 -4.92
N PRO A 133 -8.97 7.02 -3.65
CA PRO A 133 -8.38 8.13 -2.91
C PRO A 133 -7.06 8.63 -3.51
N LEU A 134 -6.25 7.76 -4.12
CA LEU A 134 -5.01 8.18 -4.78
C LEU A 134 -5.29 9.03 -6.03
N MET A 135 -6.34 8.71 -6.79
CA MET A 135 -6.81 9.57 -7.88
C MET A 135 -7.30 10.93 -7.37
N HIS A 136 -7.96 11.00 -6.20
CA HIS A 136 -8.32 12.26 -5.55
C HIS A 136 -7.10 13.11 -5.18
N HIS A 137 -5.97 12.48 -4.84
CA HIS A 137 -4.68 13.14 -4.65
C HIS A 137 -4.00 13.56 -5.96
N GLY A 138 -4.59 13.27 -7.13
CA GLY A 138 -4.02 13.60 -8.44
C GLY A 138 -2.86 12.70 -8.87
N MET A 139 -2.72 11.51 -8.28
CA MET A 139 -1.67 10.56 -8.61
C MET A 139 -1.94 9.81 -9.92
N LEU A 140 -0.89 9.35 -10.57
CA LEU A 140 -0.94 8.54 -11.80
C LEU A 140 -0.98 7.06 -11.42
N ILE A 141 -2.15 6.42 -11.55
CA ILE A 141 -2.32 5.02 -11.19
C ILE A 141 -1.61 4.13 -12.21
N THR A 142 -0.79 3.21 -11.69
CA THR A 142 -0.09 2.19 -12.47
C THR A 142 -0.67 0.81 -12.18
N GLY A 143 -0.96 0.06 -13.23
CA GLY A 143 -1.37 -1.34 -13.15
C GLY A 143 -0.26 -2.29 -13.59
N ILE A 144 -0.58 -3.58 -13.69
CA ILE A 144 0.29 -4.62 -14.23
C ILE A 144 -0.16 -4.92 -15.67
N PRO A 145 0.69 -4.69 -16.68
CA PRO A 145 0.32 -4.95 -18.06
C PRO A 145 0.24 -6.45 -18.37
N TYR A 146 -0.62 -6.86 -19.27
CA TYR A 146 -0.72 -8.27 -19.71
C TYR A 146 0.50 -8.79 -20.48
N SER A 147 1.49 -7.95 -20.76
CA SER A 147 2.83 -8.40 -21.18
C SER A 147 3.57 -9.13 -20.06
N GLU A 148 3.14 -9.00 -18.79
CA GLU A 148 3.58 -9.85 -17.68
C GLU A 148 2.90 -11.23 -17.80
N ALA A 149 3.64 -12.21 -18.28
CA ALA A 149 3.12 -13.54 -18.60
C ALA A 149 2.49 -14.28 -17.41
N HIS A 150 2.97 -14.00 -16.20
CA HIS A 150 2.45 -14.61 -14.98
C HIS A 150 0.99 -14.23 -14.68
N LEU A 151 0.49 -13.08 -15.15
CA LEU A 151 -0.92 -12.72 -14.99
C LEU A 151 -1.88 -13.75 -15.60
N SER A 152 -1.47 -14.40 -16.68
CA SER A 152 -2.30 -15.39 -17.38
C SER A 152 -2.20 -16.81 -16.84
N SER A 153 -1.21 -17.09 -15.95
CA SER A 153 -0.92 -18.44 -15.46
C SER A 153 -1.00 -18.57 -13.93
N THR A 154 -1.08 -17.47 -13.19
CA THR A 154 -1.10 -17.49 -11.73
C THR A 154 -2.35 -18.18 -11.18
N THR A 155 -2.17 -18.91 -10.07
CA THR A 155 -3.25 -19.54 -9.29
C THR A 155 -3.29 -19.05 -7.84
N SER A 156 -2.38 -18.11 -7.48
CA SER A 156 -2.18 -17.62 -6.10
C SER A 156 -2.48 -16.12 -5.95
N GLY A 157 -3.11 -15.52 -6.93
CA GLY A 157 -3.40 -14.09 -7.00
C GLY A 157 -2.70 -13.44 -8.19
N GLY A 158 -2.77 -12.12 -8.28
CA GLY A 158 -2.28 -11.33 -9.41
C GLY A 158 -3.43 -10.83 -10.27
N THR A 159 -3.50 -9.51 -10.43
CA THR A 159 -4.54 -8.85 -11.24
C THR A 159 -3.92 -7.69 -12.02
N PRO A 160 -4.54 -7.24 -13.13
CA PRO A 160 -4.08 -6.06 -13.84
C PRO A 160 -4.20 -4.75 -13.02
N TYR A 161 -4.99 -4.76 -11.94
CA TYR A 161 -5.19 -3.60 -11.08
C TYR A 161 -4.10 -3.43 -10.02
N GLY A 162 -3.25 -4.46 -9.85
CA GLY A 162 -2.12 -4.48 -8.91
C GLY A 162 -1.81 -5.89 -8.41
N PRO A 163 -0.65 -6.10 -7.77
CA PRO A 163 -0.30 -7.36 -7.15
C PRO A 163 -1.30 -7.77 -6.08
N SER A 164 -1.72 -9.03 -6.12
CA SER A 164 -2.55 -9.62 -5.09
C SER A 164 -2.04 -11.01 -4.70
N HIS A 165 -2.32 -11.43 -3.48
CA HIS A 165 -1.84 -12.68 -2.91
C HIS A 165 -2.98 -13.42 -2.24
N LEU A 166 -3.04 -14.74 -2.50
CA LEU A 166 -3.91 -15.67 -1.80
C LEU A 166 -3.16 -16.21 -0.57
N ALA A 167 -3.51 -15.71 0.62
CA ALA A 167 -2.87 -16.12 1.87
C ALA A 167 -3.34 -17.50 2.37
N GLY A 168 -4.51 -17.97 1.94
CA GLY A 168 -5.12 -19.20 2.43
C GLY A 168 -5.60 -19.07 3.89
N SER A 169 -5.74 -20.21 4.56
CA SER A 169 -6.22 -20.29 5.94
C SER A 169 -5.14 -20.02 7.00
N GLU A 170 -3.89 -19.95 6.60
CA GLU A 170 -2.75 -19.79 7.53
C GLU A 170 -2.20 -18.34 7.59
N GLY A 171 -2.82 -17.38 6.91
CA GLY A 171 -2.54 -15.93 6.98
C GLY A 171 -1.53 -15.41 5.99
#